data_dd3ce5f65d1edf140fdd730f496d5f5d
#
_entry.id   dd3ce5f65d1edf140fdd730f496d5f5d
#
_cell.length_a   1.000
_cell.length_b   1.000
_cell.length_c   1.000
_cell.angle_alpha   90.00
_cell.angle_beta   90.00
_cell.angle_gamma   90.00
#
_symmetry.space_group_name_H-M   'P 1'
#
loop_
_entity.id
_entity.type
_entity.pdbx_description
1 polymer ?
#
loop_
_entity_poly.entity_id
_entity_poly.type
_entity_poly.pdbx_seq_one_letter_code
_entity_poly.pdbx_strand_id
1 'polypeptide(L)'
;PLWQAIRSHWKTILLAAGTLSGTNCVFYITIAGALSYGTSYLGMDYGQMLIAAMLSCVFGIATILIGGRLADLIGRRPVIIIGGVGLLAWAFPYFALINTTDIVLFAVSISVASVFQSLIYAPIAAYFGELFAPQIRFSAVSLAYQLSAIVVSGSTPIVMTWLIAKMDGSTLGIT
;
A
#
# COMPACT_ATOMS: atom_id res chain seq x y z
N PRO A 1 3.01 -30.26 1.48
CA PRO A 1 2.31 -29.10 2.06
C PRO A 1 1.90 -28.07 0.99
N LEU A 2 2.86 -27.65 0.10
CA LEU A 2 2.64 -26.59 -0.89
C LEU A 2 1.60 -26.99 -1.95
N TRP A 3 1.72 -28.21 -2.52
CA TRP A 3 0.77 -28.74 -3.48
C TRP A 3 -0.63 -28.91 -2.91
N GLN A 4 -0.72 -29.31 -1.65
CA GLN A 4 -1.97 -29.47 -0.93
C GLN A 4 -2.64 -28.09 -0.68
N ALA A 5 -1.86 -27.06 -0.32
CA ALA A 5 -2.36 -25.71 -0.15
C ALA A 5 -2.96 -25.17 -1.48
N ILE A 6 -2.24 -25.34 -2.59
CA ILE A 6 -2.71 -24.90 -3.91
C ILE A 6 -3.99 -25.64 -4.31
N ARG A 7 -4.02 -26.97 -4.20
CA ARG A 7 -5.16 -27.76 -4.68
C ARG A 7 -6.43 -27.55 -3.86
N SER A 8 -6.30 -27.41 -2.51
CA SER A 8 -7.46 -27.34 -1.62
C SER A 8 -7.92 -25.92 -1.32
N HIS A 9 -7.02 -24.89 -1.39
CA HIS A 9 -7.31 -23.53 -0.92
C HIS A 9 -6.94 -22.43 -1.92
N TRP A 10 -6.85 -22.75 -3.23
CA TRP A 10 -6.40 -21.79 -4.25
C TRP A 10 -7.26 -20.52 -4.29
N LYS A 11 -8.60 -20.62 -4.09
CA LYS A 11 -9.48 -19.43 -4.05
C LYS A 11 -9.14 -18.49 -2.89
N THR A 12 -8.90 -19.06 -1.70
CA THR A 12 -8.52 -18.27 -0.52
C THR A 12 -7.15 -17.64 -0.70
N ILE A 13 -6.19 -18.36 -1.31
CA ILE A 13 -4.86 -17.83 -1.62
C ILE A 13 -4.97 -16.68 -2.62
N LEU A 14 -5.78 -16.79 -3.66
CA LEU A 14 -5.99 -15.72 -4.64
C LEU A 14 -6.69 -14.50 -4.01
N LEU A 15 -7.68 -14.70 -3.14
CA LEU A 15 -8.32 -13.59 -2.42
C LEU A 15 -7.34 -12.88 -1.47
N ALA A 16 -6.51 -13.65 -0.75
CA ALA A 16 -5.46 -13.10 0.09
C ALA A 16 -4.41 -12.33 -0.73
N ALA A 17 -3.99 -12.90 -1.87
CA ALA A 17 -3.08 -12.24 -2.81
C ALA A 17 -3.70 -10.95 -3.38
N GLY A 18 -4.99 -10.94 -3.70
CA GLY A 18 -5.72 -9.76 -4.16
C GLY A 18 -5.74 -8.64 -3.11
N THR A 19 -5.97 -8.97 -1.85
CA THR A 19 -5.90 -8.00 -0.73
C THR A 19 -4.51 -7.39 -0.60
N LEU A 20 -3.46 -8.21 -0.65
CA LEU A 20 -2.06 -7.76 -0.63
C LEU A 20 -1.71 -6.95 -1.88
N SER A 21 -2.25 -7.32 -3.03
CA SER A 21 -2.01 -6.62 -4.30
C SER A 21 -2.48 -5.17 -4.22
N GLY A 22 -3.69 -4.92 -3.71
CA GLY A 22 -4.19 -3.56 -3.49
C GLY A 22 -3.28 -2.75 -2.57
N THR A 23 -2.89 -3.34 -1.44
CA THR A 23 -2.00 -2.69 -0.47
C THR A 23 -0.62 -2.38 -1.06
N ASN A 24 -0.01 -3.34 -1.78
CA ASN A 24 1.29 -3.14 -2.41
C ASN A 24 1.23 -2.10 -3.54
N CYS A 25 0.18 -2.11 -4.36
CA CYS A 25 -0.02 -1.11 -5.41
C CYS A 25 -0.01 0.31 -4.82
N VAL A 26 -0.82 0.55 -3.79
CA VAL A 26 -0.88 1.84 -3.10
C VAL A 26 0.47 2.22 -2.52
N PHE A 27 1.20 1.29 -1.89
CA PHE A 27 2.53 1.54 -1.36
C PHE A 27 3.51 2.05 -2.43
N TYR A 28 3.55 1.40 -3.58
CA TYR A 28 4.44 1.81 -4.67
C TYR A 28 4.02 3.15 -5.28
N ILE A 29 2.73 3.42 -5.42
CA ILE A 29 2.24 4.71 -5.92
C ILE A 29 2.57 5.82 -4.91
N THR A 30 2.31 5.62 -3.63
CA THR A 30 2.44 6.67 -2.61
C THR A 30 3.88 7.00 -2.24
N ILE A 31 4.82 6.07 -2.38
CA ILE A 31 6.24 6.33 -2.06
C ILE A 31 7.06 6.45 -3.35
N ALA A 32 7.25 5.36 -4.09
CA ALA A 32 8.12 5.37 -5.26
C ALA A 32 7.57 6.26 -6.37
N GLY A 33 6.26 6.21 -6.60
CA GLY A 33 5.58 7.00 -7.59
C GLY A 33 5.62 8.50 -7.30
N ALA A 34 5.35 8.89 -6.05
CA ALA A 34 5.40 10.29 -5.65
C ALA A 34 6.81 10.88 -5.78
N LEU A 35 7.86 10.14 -5.38
CA LEU A 35 9.23 10.59 -5.56
C LEU A 35 9.58 10.76 -7.04
N SER A 36 9.25 9.77 -7.87
CA SER A 36 9.51 9.82 -9.31
C SER A 36 8.75 10.95 -10.00
N TYR A 37 7.46 11.12 -9.68
CA TYR A 37 6.62 12.18 -10.23
C TYR A 37 7.09 13.57 -9.80
N GLY A 38 7.37 13.75 -8.50
CA GLY A 38 7.83 15.03 -7.96
C GLY A 38 9.17 15.50 -8.53
N THR A 39 10.11 14.56 -8.74
CA THR A 39 11.41 14.91 -9.34
C THR A 39 11.34 15.13 -10.84
N SER A 40 10.66 14.23 -11.57
CA SER A 40 10.69 14.23 -13.05
C SER A 40 9.74 15.25 -13.68
N TYR A 41 8.59 15.51 -13.05
CA TYR A 41 7.55 16.38 -13.62
C TYR A 41 7.38 17.69 -12.85
N LEU A 42 7.54 17.70 -11.54
CA LEU A 42 7.35 18.90 -10.73
C LEU A 42 8.67 19.62 -10.41
N GLY A 43 9.82 19.03 -10.72
CA GLY A 43 11.14 19.62 -10.48
C GLY A 43 11.49 19.83 -9.00
N MET A 44 10.86 19.07 -8.10
CA MET A 44 11.13 19.15 -6.65
C MET A 44 12.49 18.55 -6.31
N ASP A 45 13.11 19.07 -5.24
CA ASP A 45 14.38 18.54 -4.74
C ASP A 45 14.22 17.13 -4.14
N TYR A 46 14.96 16.18 -4.72
CA TYR A 46 14.90 14.78 -4.32
C TYR A 46 15.29 14.57 -2.85
N GLY A 47 16.27 15.33 -2.34
CA GLY A 47 16.73 15.19 -0.96
C GLY A 47 15.66 15.57 0.05
N GLN A 48 14.95 16.67 -0.20
CA GLN A 48 13.84 17.11 0.67
C GLN A 48 12.67 16.13 0.63
N MET A 49 12.33 15.62 -0.54
CA MET A 49 11.27 14.61 -0.70
C MET A 49 11.63 13.29 0.00
N LEU A 50 12.90 12.90 -0.04
CA LEU A 50 13.37 11.71 0.67
C LEU A 50 13.24 11.87 2.19
N ILE A 51 13.58 13.04 2.74
CA ILE A 51 13.38 13.36 4.17
C ILE A 51 11.89 13.28 4.53
N ALA A 52 11.02 13.83 3.70
CA ALA A 52 9.58 13.73 3.90
C ALA A 52 9.08 12.27 3.88
N ALA A 53 9.61 11.44 2.98
CA ALA A 53 9.32 10.01 2.94
C ALA A 53 9.81 9.28 4.20
N MET A 54 11.01 9.60 4.71
CA MET A 54 11.50 9.06 5.97
C MET A 54 10.61 9.46 7.16
N LEU A 55 10.15 10.70 7.19
CA LEU A 55 9.21 11.17 8.21
C LEU A 55 7.89 10.39 8.15
N SER A 56 7.36 10.11 6.97
CA SER A 56 6.14 9.32 6.80
C SER A 56 6.27 7.90 7.37
N CYS A 57 7.47 7.30 7.34
CA CYS A 57 7.73 6.00 7.95
C CYS A 57 7.54 6.02 9.49
N VAL A 58 7.89 7.13 10.14
CA VAL A 58 7.68 7.30 11.60
C VAL A 58 6.19 7.23 11.93
N PHE A 59 5.35 7.95 11.17
CA PHE A 59 3.89 7.87 11.31
C PHE A 59 3.36 6.46 11.00
N GLY A 60 3.91 5.81 9.98
CA GLY A 60 3.59 4.42 9.63
C GLY A 60 3.86 3.45 10.79
N ILE A 61 5.06 3.52 11.41
CA ILE A 61 5.44 2.68 12.55
C ILE A 61 4.48 2.91 13.73
N ALA A 62 4.23 4.15 14.10
CA ALA A 62 3.29 4.48 15.16
C ALA A 62 1.89 3.91 14.89
N THR A 63 1.43 4.03 13.64
CA THR A 63 0.12 3.53 13.21
C THR A 63 0.05 2.01 13.18
N ILE A 64 1.12 1.30 12.82
CA ILE A 64 1.15 -0.18 12.89
C ILE A 64 0.92 -0.65 14.32
N LEU A 65 1.57 -0.02 15.31
CA LEU A 65 1.41 -0.37 16.73
C LEU A 65 -0.02 -0.10 17.22
N ILE A 66 -0.58 1.06 16.87
CA ILE A 66 -1.96 1.43 17.22
C ILE A 66 -2.96 0.53 16.48
N GLY A 67 -2.75 0.30 15.18
CA GLY A 67 -3.59 -0.52 14.32
C GLY A 67 -3.64 -1.97 14.75
N GLY A 68 -2.52 -2.52 15.23
CA GLY A 68 -2.49 -3.85 15.83
C GLY A 68 -3.39 -3.95 17.06
N ARG A 69 -3.26 -3.02 18.01
CA ARG A 69 -4.13 -2.97 19.20
C ARG A 69 -5.60 -2.75 18.83
N LEU A 70 -5.87 -1.85 17.88
CA LEU A 70 -7.22 -1.59 17.42
C LEU A 70 -7.84 -2.84 16.77
N ALA A 71 -7.06 -3.59 16.01
CA ALA A 71 -7.50 -4.84 15.40
C ALA A 71 -7.83 -5.94 16.41
N ASP A 72 -7.14 -5.94 17.54
CA ASP A 72 -7.46 -6.87 18.65
C ASP A 72 -8.74 -6.46 19.40
N LEU A 73 -9.07 -5.15 19.45
CA LEU A 73 -10.24 -4.63 20.16
C LEU A 73 -11.54 -4.72 19.33
N ILE A 74 -11.52 -4.24 18.10
CA ILE A 74 -12.72 -4.14 17.23
C ILE A 74 -12.77 -5.21 16.15
N GLY A 75 -11.72 -6.05 16.07
CA GLY A 75 -11.58 -7.07 15.04
C GLY A 75 -10.75 -6.60 13.84
N ARG A 76 -10.18 -7.56 13.11
CA ARG A 76 -9.22 -7.29 12.03
C ARG A 76 -9.87 -6.75 10.77
N ARG A 77 -11.05 -7.28 10.39
CA ARG A 77 -11.77 -6.84 9.19
C ARG A 77 -12.18 -5.37 9.22
N PRO A 78 -12.79 -4.85 10.31
CA PRO A 78 -13.13 -3.43 10.39
C PRO A 78 -11.92 -2.52 10.22
N VAL A 79 -10.77 -2.84 10.82
CA VAL A 79 -9.55 -2.02 10.72
C VAL A 79 -9.02 -1.98 9.28
N ILE A 80 -9.01 -3.12 8.58
CA ILE A 80 -8.64 -3.19 7.16
C ILE A 80 -9.59 -2.33 6.31
N ILE A 81 -10.90 -2.41 6.56
CA ILE A 81 -11.90 -1.62 5.82
C ILE A 81 -11.72 -0.12 6.08
N ILE A 82 -11.51 0.30 7.33
CA ILE A 82 -11.27 1.70 7.69
C ILE A 82 -10.03 2.22 6.96
N GLY A 83 -8.93 1.47 6.97
CA GLY A 83 -7.73 1.83 6.22
C GLY A 83 -7.98 1.93 4.73
N GLY A 84 -8.71 0.97 4.13
CA GLY A 84 -9.03 0.96 2.70
C GLY A 84 -9.93 2.12 2.28
N VAL A 85 -11.00 2.38 3.02
CA VAL A 85 -11.88 3.53 2.77
C VAL A 85 -11.14 4.85 2.95
N GLY A 86 -10.27 4.94 3.99
CA GLY A 86 -9.42 6.10 4.22
C GLY A 86 -8.48 6.38 3.05
N LEU A 87 -7.84 5.33 2.49
CA LEU A 87 -6.98 5.47 1.30
C LEU A 87 -7.76 5.93 0.07
N LEU A 88 -8.94 5.36 -0.18
CA LEU A 88 -9.79 5.78 -1.29
C LEU A 88 -10.22 7.24 -1.15
N ALA A 89 -10.64 7.65 0.04
CA ALA A 89 -11.01 9.05 0.30
C ALA A 89 -9.81 9.99 0.18
N TRP A 90 -8.61 9.53 0.54
CA TRP A 90 -7.38 10.31 0.49
C TRP A 90 -6.76 10.40 -0.92
N ALA A 91 -7.15 9.56 -1.87
CA ALA A 91 -6.54 9.52 -3.19
C ALA A 91 -6.61 10.87 -3.92
N PHE A 92 -7.76 11.56 -3.90
CA PHE A 92 -7.90 12.88 -4.53
C PHE A 92 -7.09 13.98 -3.79
N PRO A 93 -7.23 14.18 -2.46
CA PRO A 93 -6.40 15.13 -1.72
C PRO A 93 -4.91 14.86 -1.86
N TYR A 94 -4.50 13.59 -1.92
CA TYR A 94 -3.11 13.17 -2.06
C TYR A 94 -2.44 13.83 -3.27
N PHE A 95 -2.97 13.64 -4.47
CA PHE A 95 -2.41 14.22 -5.69
C PHE A 95 -2.61 15.73 -5.76
N ALA A 96 -3.71 16.27 -5.23
CA ALA A 96 -3.92 17.70 -5.15
C ALA A 96 -2.83 18.39 -4.33
N LEU A 97 -2.45 17.81 -3.19
CA LEU A 97 -1.39 18.34 -2.33
C LEU A 97 0.01 18.21 -2.96
N ILE A 98 0.31 17.10 -3.61
CA ILE A 98 1.60 16.90 -4.30
C ILE A 98 1.78 17.93 -5.43
N ASN A 99 0.74 18.22 -6.19
CA ASN A 99 0.78 19.16 -7.30
C ASN A 99 1.01 20.63 -6.87
N THR A 100 0.91 20.95 -5.58
CA THR A 100 1.25 22.29 -5.06
C THR A 100 2.73 22.60 -5.08
N THR A 101 3.60 21.58 -5.27
CA THR A 101 5.06 21.66 -5.18
C THR A 101 5.62 22.15 -3.84
N ASP A 102 4.77 22.27 -2.83
CA ASP A 102 5.17 22.64 -1.46
C ASP A 102 5.63 21.38 -0.72
N ILE A 103 6.85 21.42 -0.20
CA ILE A 103 7.46 20.25 0.50
C ILE A 103 6.70 19.87 1.79
N VAL A 104 6.09 20.83 2.47
CA VAL A 104 5.31 20.55 3.68
C VAL A 104 4.02 19.83 3.31
N LEU A 105 3.32 20.30 2.27
CA LEU A 105 2.11 19.66 1.76
C LEU A 105 2.39 18.29 1.17
N PHE A 106 3.54 18.12 0.51
CA PHE A 106 4.05 16.82 0.08
C PHE A 106 4.25 15.88 1.26
N ALA A 107 4.94 16.32 2.33
CA ALA A 107 5.18 15.52 3.52
C ALA A 107 3.88 15.12 4.23
N VAL A 108 2.91 16.03 4.33
CA VAL A 108 1.57 15.73 4.87
C VAL A 108 0.85 14.69 4.02
N SER A 109 0.88 14.84 2.69
CA SER A 109 0.23 13.96 1.74
C SER A 109 0.70 12.50 1.91
N ILE A 110 2.01 12.25 1.87
CA ILE A 110 2.56 10.91 2.02
C ILE A 110 2.44 10.36 3.46
N SER A 111 2.48 11.23 4.48
CA SER A 111 2.32 10.79 5.88
C SER A 111 0.91 10.29 6.16
N VAL A 112 -0.12 10.99 5.71
CA VAL A 112 -1.51 10.56 5.88
C VAL A 112 -1.79 9.28 5.08
N ALA A 113 -1.27 9.17 3.85
CA ALA A 113 -1.36 7.93 3.07
C ALA A 113 -0.69 6.76 3.81
N SER A 114 0.49 6.98 4.41
CA SER A 114 1.22 5.99 5.21
C SER A 114 0.41 5.52 6.44
N VAL A 115 -0.33 6.43 7.09
CA VAL A 115 -1.22 6.07 8.22
C VAL A 115 -2.31 5.10 7.76
N PHE A 116 -3.07 5.41 6.73
CA PHE A 116 -4.11 4.51 6.24
C PHE A 116 -3.56 3.18 5.72
N GLN A 117 -2.44 3.23 5.01
CA GLN A 117 -1.70 2.05 4.54
C GLN A 117 -1.32 1.15 5.71
N SER A 118 -0.77 1.73 6.78
CA SER A 118 -0.32 1.00 7.97
C SER A 118 -1.49 0.39 8.75
N LEU A 119 -2.65 1.04 8.77
CA LEU A 119 -3.88 0.46 9.35
C LEU A 119 -4.32 -0.82 8.63
N ILE A 120 -4.16 -0.90 7.31
CA ILE A 120 -4.45 -2.12 6.56
C ILE A 120 -3.38 -3.18 6.87
N TYR A 121 -2.10 -2.78 6.86
CA TYR A 121 -0.98 -3.71 6.97
C TYR A 121 -0.85 -4.34 8.35
N ALA A 122 -1.16 -3.60 9.43
CA ALA A 122 -1.02 -4.05 10.81
C ALA A 122 -1.73 -5.38 11.11
N PRO A 123 -3.02 -5.59 10.77
CA PRO A 123 -3.72 -6.83 11.06
C PRO A 123 -3.51 -7.94 10.01
N ILE A 124 -2.91 -7.67 8.84
CA ILE A 124 -2.87 -8.62 7.71
C ILE A 124 -2.20 -9.95 8.09
N ALA A 125 -1.04 -9.91 8.75
CA ALA A 125 -0.29 -11.11 9.08
C ALA A 125 -1.11 -12.05 9.98
N ALA A 126 -1.75 -11.48 10.99
CA ALA A 126 -2.59 -12.21 11.91
C ALA A 126 -3.90 -12.68 11.23
N TYR A 127 -4.52 -11.84 10.41
CA TYR A 127 -5.72 -12.18 9.65
C TYR A 127 -5.46 -13.36 8.71
N PHE A 128 -4.35 -13.38 8.01
CA PHE A 128 -3.98 -14.51 7.14
C PHE A 128 -3.63 -15.75 7.93
N GLY A 129 -3.04 -15.58 9.13
CA GLY A 129 -2.82 -16.71 10.05
C GLY A 129 -4.10 -17.41 10.47
N GLU A 130 -5.23 -16.71 10.51
CA GLU A 130 -6.55 -17.27 10.85
C GLU A 130 -7.28 -17.88 9.65
N LEU A 131 -6.97 -17.42 8.43
CA LEU A 131 -7.61 -17.92 7.21
C LEU A 131 -7.20 -19.36 6.85
N PHE A 132 -6.02 -19.81 7.28
CA PHE A 132 -5.45 -21.08 6.87
C PHE A 132 -5.22 -22.03 8.05
N ALA A 133 -5.49 -23.31 7.82
CA ALA A 133 -5.20 -24.35 8.80
C ALA A 133 -3.69 -24.40 9.15
N PRO A 134 -3.30 -24.73 10.39
CA PRO A 134 -1.92 -24.69 10.86
C PRO A 134 -0.91 -25.41 9.95
N GLN A 135 -1.34 -26.53 9.36
CA GLN A 135 -0.50 -27.42 8.55
C GLN A 135 -0.05 -26.79 7.21
N ILE A 136 -0.85 -25.88 6.67
CA ILE A 136 -0.61 -25.26 5.35
C ILE A 136 -0.40 -23.74 5.45
N ARG A 137 -0.55 -23.16 6.65
CA ARG A 137 -0.55 -21.71 6.89
C ARG A 137 0.66 -21.01 6.27
N PHE A 138 1.87 -21.46 6.59
CA PHE A 138 3.10 -20.85 6.07
C PHE A 138 3.18 -20.89 4.55
N SER A 139 2.87 -22.05 3.95
CA SER A 139 2.91 -22.20 2.50
C SER A 139 1.85 -21.34 1.81
N ALA A 140 0.64 -21.29 2.33
CA ALA A 140 -0.46 -20.51 1.75
C ALA A 140 -0.23 -19.01 1.86
N VAL A 141 0.23 -18.54 3.03
CA VAL A 141 0.56 -17.11 3.24
C VAL A 141 1.74 -16.69 2.38
N SER A 142 2.82 -17.49 2.33
CA SER A 142 3.98 -17.20 1.45
C SER A 142 3.57 -17.13 -0.02
N LEU A 143 2.72 -18.05 -0.50
CA LEU A 143 2.22 -18.00 -1.87
C LEU A 143 1.41 -16.73 -2.15
N ALA A 144 0.54 -16.31 -1.23
CA ALA A 144 -0.23 -15.08 -1.38
C ALA A 144 0.68 -13.85 -1.48
N TYR A 145 1.71 -13.76 -0.63
CA TYR A 145 2.70 -12.67 -0.68
C TYR A 145 3.49 -12.67 -2.00
N GLN A 146 3.98 -13.83 -2.45
CA GLN A 146 4.77 -13.93 -3.68
C GLN A 146 3.92 -13.65 -4.93
N LEU A 147 2.71 -14.15 -5.00
CA LEU A 147 1.80 -13.85 -6.10
C LEU A 147 1.50 -12.34 -6.19
N SER A 148 1.23 -11.70 -5.05
CA SER A 148 1.04 -10.25 -4.99
C SER A 148 2.30 -9.50 -5.43
N ALA A 149 3.47 -9.90 -4.95
CA ALA A 149 4.73 -9.25 -5.32
C ALA A 149 5.04 -9.35 -6.81
N ILE A 150 4.87 -10.53 -7.42
CA ILE A 150 5.15 -10.74 -8.84
C ILE A 150 4.19 -9.92 -9.71
N VAL A 151 2.88 -9.99 -9.42
CA VAL A 151 1.86 -9.40 -10.29
C VAL A 151 1.80 -7.88 -10.14
N VAL A 152 1.89 -7.36 -8.92
CA VAL A 152 1.59 -5.94 -8.65
C VAL A 152 2.85 -5.14 -8.36
N SER A 153 3.73 -5.61 -7.48
CA SER A 153 4.91 -4.83 -7.10
C SER A 153 5.86 -4.59 -8.27
N GLY A 154 5.99 -5.57 -9.18
CA GLY A 154 6.79 -5.43 -10.39
C GLY A 154 6.15 -4.58 -11.48
N SER A 155 4.82 -4.62 -11.62
CA SER A 155 4.13 -3.91 -12.70
C SER A 155 3.72 -2.48 -12.33
N THR A 156 3.45 -2.18 -11.07
CA THR A 156 2.92 -0.87 -10.64
C THR A 156 3.80 0.31 -11.06
N PRO A 157 5.14 0.32 -10.86
CA PRO A 157 5.97 1.45 -11.29
C PRO A 157 5.95 1.65 -12.81
N ILE A 158 5.91 0.55 -13.59
CA ILE A 158 5.89 0.60 -15.05
C ILE A 158 4.56 1.18 -15.55
N VAL A 159 3.45 0.68 -15.02
CA VAL A 159 2.11 1.15 -15.38
C VAL A 159 1.93 2.61 -15.00
N MET A 160 2.42 3.01 -13.83
CA MET A 160 2.36 4.39 -13.37
C MET A 160 3.13 5.34 -14.27
N THR A 161 4.38 5.04 -14.60
CA THR A 161 5.19 5.88 -15.51
C THR A 161 4.58 5.95 -16.91
N TRP A 162 4.04 4.84 -17.41
CA TRP A 162 3.35 4.81 -18.69
C TRP A 162 2.08 5.68 -18.69
N LEU A 163 1.25 5.63 -17.63
CA LEU A 163 0.06 6.45 -17.50
C LEU A 163 0.39 7.95 -17.44
N ILE A 164 1.37 8.33 -16.62
CA ILE A 164 1.81 9.73 -16.51
C ILE A 164 2.33 10.23 -17.86
N ALA A 165 3.15 9.44 -18.56
CA ALA A 165 3.68 9.82 -19.88
C ALA A 165 2.58 9.97 -20.94
N LYS A 166 1.55 9.11 -20.90
CA LYS A 166 0.44 9.15 -21.86
C LYS A 166 -0.54 10.31 -21.61
N MET A 167 -0.62 10.80 -20.39
CA MET A 167 -1.52 11.87 -19.95
C MET A 167 -0.82 13.23 -19.81
N ASP A 168 0.32 13.43 -20.49
CA ASP A 168 1.11 14.68 -20.47
C ASP A 168 1.41 15.20 -19.04
N GLY A 169 1.71 14.30 -18.13
CA GLY A 169 2.02 14.63 -16.73
C GLY A 169 0.80 14.81 -15.81
N SER A 170 -0.42 14.57 -16.29
CA SER A 170 -1.61 14.65 -15.45
C SER A 170 -1.72 13.45 -14.49
N THR A 171 -2.04 13.73 -13.23
CA THR A 171 -2.25 12.70 -12.19
C THR A 171 -3.65 12.09 -12.19
N LEU A 172 -4.59 12.65 -12.99
CA LEU A 172 -5.98 12.18 -13.03
C LEU A 172 -6.14 10.70 -13.43
N GLY A 173 -5.19 10.15 -14.19
CA GLY A 173 -5.20 8.74 -14.58
C GLY A 173 -4.74 7.76 -13.50
N ILE A 174 -4.24 8.27 -12.37
CA ILE A 174 -3.68 7.48 -11.27
C ILE A 174 -4.57 7.56 -10.02
N THR A 175 -5.40 8.59 -9.94
CA THR A 175 -6.37 8.80 -8.85
C THR A 175 -7.60 7.90 -9.01
#